data_952f23d1bb91738ecc78206e2d8829aa
#
_entry.id   952f23d1bb91738ecc78206e2d8829aa
#
_cell.length_a   1.000
_cell.length_b   1.000
_cell.length_c   1.000
_cell.angle_alpha   90.00
_cell.angle_beta   90.00
_cell.angle_gamma   90.00
#
_symmetry.space_group_name_H-M   'P 1'
#
loop_
_entity.id
_entity.type
_entity.pdbx_description
1 polymer ?
#
loop_
_entity_poly.entity_id
_entity_poly.type
_entity_poly.pdbx_seq_one_letter_code
_entity_poly.pdbx_strand_id
1 'polypeptide(L)'
;MDLAAAKAVTPQAGKLLADWLAESKAERATPERPPLRLGDAPALNDEQQAALDALLASEGFQPWLLHGVTGSGKTEVYLRLIAEQLAARAQTLVLVPEINLTPQLINRFADRFPDSRIVVQHSHLADGERLHGWLDAWHGDADVVIGTRLSVFTPLPRLGLIVVDEEHDGSFKQQDGLRYHARDLAVWRARRAGVAIVLGSATPSLETVANVEAGRYKRLTLSRRAHGAARLPEVRLVDTRRKKLAEGLSEPVLEALQARLARKEMSLVFINRRGFAPVVACSACGWTSGCPHCSAKLVVHLMERKLRCHHCGWEEPVPRACPDCGDPDIKPLGEGTQRLESALQRMLPDARVLRIDRDTTSRKDAWDEVYRKVHGGEVDILVGTQMLAKGHDFGTLSLVAALGPTAACIRPTSAHRSGCSPS
;
A
#
# COMPACT_ATOMS: atom_id res chain seq x y z
N MET A 1 15.21 9.64 -26.58
CA MET A 1 13.74 9.58 -26.67
C MET A 1 13.34 10.41 -27.87
N ASP A 2 12.63 9.84 -28.83
CA ASP A 2 12.28 10.53 -30.06
C ASP A 2 11.17 11.56 -29.78
N LEU A 3 11.34 12.80 -30.26
CA LEU A 3 10.39 13.91 -30.10
C LEU A 3 8.99 13.56 -30.66
N ALA A 4 8.94 12.64 -31.66
CA ALA A 4 7.71 12.16 -32.25
C ALA A 4 6.88 11.30 -31.27
N ALA A 5 7.54 10.50 -30.43
CA ALA A 5 6.87 9.69 -29.40
C ALA A 5 6.30 10.53 -28.25
N ALA A 6 6.94 11.65 -27.92
CA ALA A 6 6.45 12.56 -26.88
C ALA A 6 5.24 13.36 -27.31
N LYS A 7 5.12 13.71 -28.60
CA LYS A 7 3.94 14.42 -29.18
C LYS A 7 2.68 13.56 -29.22
N ALA A 8 2.83 12.23 -29.13
CA ALA A 8 1.70 11.31 -29.13
C ALA A 8 0.96 11.21 -27.78
N VAL A 9 1.54 11.76 -26.68
CA VAL A 9 0.97 11.59 -25.34
C VAL A 9 -0.11 12.62 -25.02
N THR A 10 0.08 13.89 -25.31
CA THR A 10 -0.94 14.96 -25.41
C THR A 10 -0.32 16.20 -26.10
N PRO A 11 -1.10 17.05 -26.83
CA PRO A 11 -0.59 18.26 -27.45
C PRO A 11 0.03 19.25 -26.45
N GLN A 12 -0.48 19.30 -25.20
CA GLN A 12 0.03 20.16 -24.14
C GLN A 12 1.36 19.65 -23.57
N ALA A 13 1.50 18.32 -23.36
CA ALA A 13 2.75 17.72 -22.94
C ALA A 13 3.84 17.85 -24.02
N GLY A 14 3.46 17.79 -25.30
CA GLY A 14 4.37 18.00 -26.41
C GLY A 14 4.90 19.44 -26.47
N LYS A 15 4.07 20.44 -26.17
CA LYS A 15 4.46 21.86 -26.12
C LYS A 15 5.38 22.13 -24.93
N LEU A 16 5.00 21.68 -23.72
CA LEU A 16 5.80 21.78 -22.51
C LEU A 16 7.19 21.10 -22.68
N LEU A 17 7.22 19.95 -23.33
CA LEU A 17 8.48 19.26 -23.62
C LEU A 17 9.34 20.01 -24.63
N ALA A 18 8.72 20.63 -25.66
CA ALA A 18 9.44 21.42 -26.67
C ALA A 18 9.99 22.73 -26.09
N ASP A 19 9.20 23.45 -25.31
CA ASP A 19 9.62 24.67 -24.61
C ASP A 19 10.75 24.34 -23.62
N TRP A 20 10.62 23.25 -22.89
CA TRP A 20 11.65 22.78 -21.98
C TRP A 20 12.93 22.31 -22.68
N LEU A 21 12.86 21.58 -23.81
CA LEU A 21 14.04 21.22 -24.60
C LEU A 21 14.74 22.45 -25.18
N ALA A 22 14.00 23.52 -25.43
CA ALA A 22 14.59 24.79 -25.83
C ALA A 22 15.34 25.48 -24.67
N GLU A 23 14.77 25.44 -23.47
CA GLU A 23 15.39 25.96 -22.24
C GLU A 23 16.57 25.08 -21.75
N SER A 24 16.49 23.76 -21.92
CA SER A 24 17.54 22.81 -21.49
C SER A 24 18.82 22.86 -22.35
N LYS A 25 18.77 23.48 -23.51
CA LYS A 25 19.96 23.73 -24.34
C LYS A 25 20.83 24.90 -23.83
N ALA A 26 20.29 25.75 -22.96
CA ALA A 26 21.10 26.69 -22.20
C ALA A 26 21.88 25.89 -21.13
N GLU A 27 23.23 25.99 -21.13
CA GLU A 27 24.08 25.38 -20.11
C GLU A 27 23.57 25.81 -18.73
N ARG A 28 22.81 24.93 -18.03
CA ARG A 28 22.45 25.16 -16.66
C ARG A 28 23.73 25.01 -15.83
N ALA A 29 24.19 26.10 -15.27
CA ALA A 29 25.17 26.06 -14.19
C ALA A 29 24.62 25.10 -13.12
N THR A 30 25.40 24.08 -12.76
CA THR A 30 25.05 23.17 -11.68
C THR A 30 24.86 24.04 -10.43
N PRO A 31 23.65 24.16 -9.85
CA PRO A 31 23.45 25.02 -8.69
C PRO A 31 24.38 24.55 -7.56
N GLU A 32 25.09 25.49 -6.94
CA GLU A 32 25.82 25.22 -5.71
C GLU A 32 24.81 24.70 -4.68
N ARG A 33 24.92 23.42 -4.35
CA ARG A 33 24.04 22.83 -3.35
C ARG A 33 24.59 23.14 -1.96
N PRO A 34 23.73 23.57 -1.03
CA PRO A 34 24.13 23.75 0.35
C PRO A 34 24.67 22.46 0.95
N PRO A 35 25.49 22.52 2.01
CA PRO A 35 25.93 21.35 2.74
C PRO A 35 24.71 20.61 3.29
N LEU A 36 24.75 19.27 3.22
CA LEU A 36 23.66 18.40 3.69
C LEU A 36 23.42 18.63 5.17
N ARG A 37 22.22 19.10 5.52
CA ARG A 37 21.73 19.11 6.89
C ARG A 37 20.79 17.93 7.09
N LEU A 38 20.94 17.29 8.23
CA LEU A 38 20.09 16.18 8.64
C LEU A 38 19.21 16.61 9.81
N GLY A 39 17.93 16.35 9.73
CA GLY A 39 17.01 16.48 10.85
C GLY A 39 17.28 15.45 11.94
N ASP A 40 16.59 15.58 13.06
CA ASP A 40 16.73 14.70 14.21
C ASP A 40 16.52 13.23 13.85
N ALA A 41 17.35 12.38 14.44
CA ALA A 41 17.34 10.94 14.19
C ALA A 41 17.29 10.19 15.52
N PRO A 42 16.33 9.26 15.69
CA PRO A 42 16.30 8.41 16.87
C PRO A 42 17.54 7.51 16.91
N ALA A 43 17.98 7.14 18.12
CA ALA A 43 19.04 6.19 18.29
C ALA A 43 18.65 4.83 17.71
N LEU A 44 19.57 4.19 16.98
CA LEU A 44 19.37 2.85 16.46
C LEU A 44 19.54 1.83 17.59
N ASN A 45 18.76 0.76 17.56
CA ASN A 45 19.05 -0.42 18.36
C ASN A 45 20.13 -1.28 17.68
N ASP A 46 20.64 -2.29 18.41
CA ASP A 46 21.77 -3.13 17.93
C ASP A 46 21.46 -3.82 16.60
N GLU A 47 20.20 -4.31 16.40
CA GLU A 47 19.81 -4.97 15.15
C GLU A 47 19.77 -3.99 13.97
N GLN A 48 19.27 -2.79 14.20
CA GLN A 48 19.23 -1.72 13.19
C GLN A 48 20.64 -1.25 12.83
N GLN A 49 21.51 -1.08 13.85
CA GLN A 49 22.91 -0.70 13.63
C GLN A 49 23.65 -1.76 12.84
N ALA A 50 23.56 -3.03 13.25
CA ALA A 50 24.19 -4.13 12.53
C ALA A 50 23.68 -4.26 11.08
N ALA A 51 22.37 -4.01 10.86
CA ALA A 51 21.83 -4.01 9.52
C ALA A 51 22.36 -2.85 8.67
N LEU A 52 22.46 -1.66 9.25
CA LEU A 52 23.02 -0.49 8.59
C LEU A 52 24.50 -0.71 8.23
N ASP A 53 25.30 -1.19 9.16
CA ASP A 53 26.73 -1.45 8.95
C ASP A 53 26.97 -2.47 7.82
N ALA A 54 26.16 -3.55 7.79
CA ALA A 54 26.23 -4.55 6.73
C ALA A 54 25.85 -3.98 5.35
N LEU A 55 24.86 -3.09 5.30
CA LEU A 55 24.42 -2.42 4.07
C LEU A 55 25.46 -1.41 3.57
N LEU A 56 26.07 -0.65 4.46
CA LEU A 56 27.12 0.33 4.13
C LEU A 56 28.43 -0.33 3.70
N ALA A 57 28.76 -1.49 4.25
CA ALA A 57 29.90 -2.29 3.83
C ALA A 57 29.72 -2.98 2.46
N SER A 58 28.53 -2.85 1.85
CA SER A 58 28.22 -3.49 0.58
C SER A 58 28.68 -2.62 -0.59
N GLU A 59 29.53 -3.15 -1.43
CA GLU A 59 29.98 -2.51 -2.65
C GLU A 59 29.22 -3.03 -3.87
N GLY A 60 28.88 -2.11 -4.78
CA GLY A 60 28.27 -2.43 -6.05
C GLY A 60 26.85 -3.03 -5.93
N PHE A 61 26.50 -3.92 -6.86
CA PHE A 61 25.19 -4.54 -6.90
C PHE A 61 25.08 -5.67 -5.87
N GLN A 62 24.26 -5.44 -4.87
CA GLN A 62 23.88 -6.46 -3.90
C GLN A 62 22.38 -6.28 -3.52
N PRO A 63 21.52 -7.26 -3.82
CA PRO A 63 20.16 -7.26 -3.32
C PRO A 63 20.10 -7.72 -1.86
N TRP A 64 19.40 -6.95 -1.04
CA TRP A 64 19.20 -7.22 0.37
C TRP A 64 17.72 -7.35 0.70
N LEU A 65 17.35 -8.38 1.43
CA LEU A 65 16.06 -8.46 2.12
C LEU A 65 16.22 -7.92 3.53
N LEU A 66 15.61 -6.78 3.84
CA LEU A 66 15.46 -6.27 5.20
C LEU A 66 14.13 -6.79 5.76
N HIS A 67 14.19 -7.96 6.40
CA HIS A 67 13.03 -8.62 7.02
C HIS A 67 12.87 -8.10 8.44
N GLY A 68 11.89 -7.24 8.67
CA GLY A 68 11.65 -6.65 9.99
C GLY A 68 10.19 -6.68 10.36
N VAL A 69 9.88 -7.08 11.59
CA VAL A 69 8.50 -7.05 12.11
C VAL A 69 7.89 -5.64 11.99
N THR A 70 6.57 -5.53 11.98
CA THR A 70 5.91 -4.23 11.95
C THR A 70 6.34 -3.40 13.16
N GLY A 71 6.77 -2.15 12.90
CA GLY A 71 7.30 -1.28 13.95
C GLY A 71 8.76 -1.56 14.35
N SER A 72 9.50 -2.39 13.60
CA SER A 72 10.94 -2.63 13.85
C SER A 72 11.85 -1.46 13.45
N GLY A 73 11.29 -0.42 12.82
CA GLY A 73 12.04 0.75 12.39
C GLY A 73 12.81 0.57 11.08
N LYS A 74 12.36 -0.27 10.17
CA LYS A 74 12.92 -0.41 8.81
C LYS A 74 13.14 0.94 8.14
N THR A 75 12.16 1.85 8.26
CA THR A 75 12.23 3.19 7.67
C THR A 75 13.43 3.99 8.18
N GLU A 76 13.80 3.84 9.47
CA GLU A 76 14.97 4.53 10.01
C GLU A 76 16.27 4.03 9.36
N VAL A 77 16.37 2.72 9.12
CA VAL A 77 17.51 2.15 8.39
C VAL A 77 17.60 2.72 6.97
N TYR A 78 16.44 2.85 6.28
CA TYR A 78 16.42 3.48 4.95
C TYR A 78 16.87 4.93 4.99
N LEU A 79 16.36 5.72 5.95
CA LEU A 79 16.73 7.13 6.06
C LEU A 79 18.23 7.32 6.33
N ARG A 80 18.86 6.44 7.13
CA ARG A 80 20.31 6.45 7.33
C ARG A 80 21.08 6.13 6.06
N LEU A 81 20.66 5.10 5.31
CA LEU A 81 21.29 4.77 4.03
C LEU A 81 21.15 5.91 3.01
N ILE A 82 19.98 6.55 2.96
CA ILE A 82 19.74 7.69 2.07
C ILE A 82 20.64 8.85 2.46
N ALA A 83 20.84 9.13 3.76
CA ALA A 83 21.76 10.17 4.20
C ALA A 83 23.18 9.97 3.64
N GLU A 84 23.70 8.75 3.63
CA GLU A 84 25.01 8.42 3.05
C GLU A 84 25.03 8.64 1.53
N GLN A 85 23.94 8.29 0.84
CA GLN A 85 23.84 8.55 -0.61
C GLN A 85 23.82 10.06 -0.92
N LEU A 86 23.09 10.82 -0.10
CA LEU A 86 23.03 12.28 -0.25
C LEU A 86 24.39 12.94 0.03
N ALA A 87 25.11 12.45 1.04
CA ALA A 87 26.48 12.88 1.34
C ALA A 87 27.44 12.60 0.16
N ALA A 88 27.26 11.46 -0.51
CA ALA A 88 27.97 11.10 -1.73
C ALA A 88 27.41 11.79 -3.00
N ARG A 89 26.45 12.68 -2.89
CA ARG A 89 25.73 13.35 -3.99
C ARG A 89 25.08 12.39 -4.98
N ALA A 90 24.75 11.18 -4.54
CA ALA A 90 24.00 10.21 -5.31
C ALA A 90 22.48 10.41 -5.14
N GLN A 91 21.71 9.90 -6.08
CA GLN A 91 20.25 9.93 -6.06
C GLN A 91 19.71 8.60 -5.51
N THR A 92 18.58 8.67 -4.81
CA THR A 92 17.91 7.48 -4.30
C THR A 92 16.50 7.34 -4.88
N LEU A 93 16.14 6.13 -5.29
CA LEU A 93 14.77 5.74 -5.64
C LEU A 93 14.14 4.95 -4.49
N VAL A 94 13.02 5.44 -3.98
CA VAL A 94 12.22 4.76 -2.97
C VAL A 94 10.88 4.38 -3.59
N LEU A 95 10.64 3.08 -3.72
CA LEU A 95 9.37 2.54 -4.19
C LEU A 95 8.52 2.12 -3.00
N VAL A 96 7.29 2.63 -2.96
CA VAL A 96 6.30 2.30 -1.93
C VAL A 96 4.98 1.88 -2.57
N PRO A 97 4.17 1.02 -1.93
CA PRO A 97 2.80 0.78 -2.36
C PRO A 97 1.99 2.09 -2.38
N GLU A 98 1.05 2.19 -3.31
CA GLU A 98 0.19 3.39 -3.44
C GLU A 98 -0.47 3.79 -2.11
N ILE A 99 -0.90 2.80 -1.35
CA ILE A 99 -1.53 2.96 -0.04
C ILE A 99 -0.58 3.47 1.06
N ASN A 100 0.72 3.28 0.89
CA ASN A 100 1.74 3.70 1.88
C ASN A 100 2.32 5.09 1.57
N LEU A 101 1.99 5.66 0.41
CA LEU A 101 2.43 7.00 0.02
C LEU A 101 1.55 8.05 0.71
N THR A 102 1.71 8.17 2.01
CA THR A 102 0.95 9.08 2.88
C THR A 102 1.71 10.38 3.10
N PRO A 103 1.00 11.49 3.42
CA PRO A 103 1.66 12.74 3.83
C PRO A 103 2.64 12.53 4.99
N GLN A 104 2.33 11.63 5.92
CA GLN A 104 3.22 11.29 7.05
C GLN A 104 4.56 10.70 6.59
N LEU A 105 4.54 9.80 5.60
CA LEU A 105 5.78 9.26 5.04
C LEU A 105 6.59 10.38 4.39
N ILE A 106 5.95 11.21 3.58
CA ILE A 106 6.60 12.33 2.87
C ILE A 106 7.21 13.31 3.89
N ASN A 107 6.44 13.71 4.91
CA ASN A 107 6.91 14.61 5.96
C ASN A 107 8.10 14.02 6.72
N ARG A 108 8.10 12.72 7.02
CA ARG A 108 9.24 12.05 7.67
C ARG A 108 10.54 12.17 6.86
N PHE A 109 10.44 12.11 5.53
CA PHE A 109 11.60 12.35 4.66
C PHE A 109 11.98 13.83 4.61
N ALA A 110 10.99 14.74 4.52
CA ALA A 110 11.24 16.19 4.50
C ALA A 110 11.86 16.68 5.81
N ASP A 111 11.38 16.20 6.94
CA ASP A 111 11.93 16.52 8.26
C ASP A 111 13.38 16.01 8.41
N ARG A 112 13.67 14.83 7.87
CA ARG A 112 15.01 14.25 7.91
C ARG A 112 15.98 14.94 6.96
N PHE A 113 15.53 15.39 5.80
CA PHE A 113 16.33 15.96 4.72
C PHE A 113 15.81 17.35 4.31
N PRO A 114 15.85 18.36 5.21
CA PRO A 114 15.16 19.63 4.97
C PRO A 114 15.69 20.42 3.77
N ASP A 115 16.95 20.23 3.40
CA ASP A 115 17.58 20.96 2.30
C ASP A 115 17.67 20.11 1.01
N SER A 116 17.14 18.87 1.03
CA SER A 116 17.18 17.96 -0.13
C SER A 116 15.92 18.10 -0.96
N ARG A 117 16.09 18.01 -2.29
CA ARG A 117 14.96 18.01 -3.21
C ARG A 117 14.32 16.62 -3.27
N ILE A 118 13.20 16.47 -2.59
CA ILE A 118 12.40 15.25 -2.59
C ILE A 118 11.30 15.39 -3.64
N VAL A 119 11.27 14.47 -4.58
CA VAL A 119 10.24 14.38 -5.63
C VAL A 119 9.31 13.22 -5.34
N VAL A 120 8.02 13.49 -5.33
CA VAL A 120 6.98 12.45 -5.15
C VAL A 120 6.34 12.14 -6.50
N GLN A 121 6.16 10.85 -6.81
CA GLN A 121 5.63 10.38 -8.10
C GLN A 121 4.53 9.33 -7.90
N HIS A 122 3.28 9.68 -8.22
CA HIS A 122 2.13 8.76 -8.18
C HIS A 122 1.05 9.13 -9.20
N SER A 123 0.08 8.23 -9.39
CA SER A 123 -0.97 8.37 -10.40
C SER A 123 -1.96 9.51 -10.16
N HIS A 124 -2.07 10.03 -8.92
CA HIS A 124 -3.01 11.10 -8.55
C HIS A 124 -2.44 12.51 -8.70
N LEU A 125 -1.16 12.65 -9.05
CA LEU A 125 -0.58 13.96 -9.37
C LEU A 125 -1.13 14.50 -10.68
N ALA A 126 -1.26 15.83 -10.76
CA ALA A 126 -1.54 16.48 -12.04
C ALA A 126 -0.42 16.21 -13.04
N ASP A 127 -0.76 16.16 -14.34
CA ASP A 127 0.21 15.83 -15.40
C ASP A 127 1.44 16.74 -15.40
N GLY A 128 1.22 18.05 -15.13
CA GLY A 128 2.30 19.03 -15.02
C GLY A 128 3.23 18.75 -13.83
N GLU A 129 2.69 18.47 -12.64
CA GLU A 129 3.47 18.14 -11.45
C GLU A 129 4.31 16.87 -11.69
N ARG A 130 3.69 15.87 -12.31
CA ARG A 130 4.33 14.60 -12.65
C ARG A 130 5.48 14.79 -13.64
N LEU A 131 5.27 15.64 -14.66
CA LEU A 131 6.30 15.98 -15.64
C LEU A 131 7.47 16.72 -14.98
N HIS A 132 7.20 17.77 -14.19
CA HIS A 132 8.25 18.52 -13.50
C HIS A 132 9.11 17.62 -12.60
N GLY A 133 8.45 16.77 -11.76
CA GLY A 133 9.19 15.84 -10.91
C GLY A 133 10.02 14.82 -11.69
N TRP A 134 9.52 14.36 -12.85
CA TRP A 134 10.26 13.46 -13.72
C TRP A 134 11.49 14.16 -14.36
N LEU A 135 11.34 15.44 -14.76
CA LEU A 135 12.41 16.25 -15.30
C LEU A 135 13.48 16.57 -14.25
N ASP A 136 13.07 16.93 -13.02
CA ASP A 136 13.99 17.14 -11.90
C ASP A 136 14.83 15.88 -11.63
N ALA A 137 14.20 14.71 -11.68
CA ALA A 137 14.91 13.45 -11.51
C ALA A 137 15.90 13.19 -12.63
N TRP A 138 15.52 13.43 -13.89
CA TRP A 138 16.37 13.25 -15.06
C TRP A 138 17.57 14.19 -15.07
N HIS A 139 17.38 15.45 -14.69
CA HIS A 139 18.49 16.42 -14.63
C HIS A 139 19.42 16.16 -13.44
N GLY A 140 19.04 15.29 -12.52
CA GLY A 140 19.77 15.08 -11.29
C GLY A 140 19.52 16.17 -10.24
N ASP A 141 18.49 17.02 -10.43
CA ASP A 141 18.08 18.03 -9.46
C ASP A 141 17.35 17.41 -8.26
N ALA A 142 16.59 16.34 -8.49
CA ALA A 142 16.01 15.55 -7.40
C ALA A 142 17.09 14.73 -6.71
N ASP A 143 17.10 14.76 -5.39
CA ASP A 143 17.99 13.96 -4.55
C ASP A 143 17.35 12.61 -4.18
N VAL A 144 16.06 12.65 -3.83
CA VAL A 144 15.26 11.46 -3.49
C VAL A 144 13.98 11.47 -4.33
N VAL A 145 13.71 10.36 -5.00
CA VAL A 145 12.43 10.12 -5.67
C VAL A 145 11.66 9.08 -4.88
N ILE A 146 10.52 9.47 -4.31
CA ILE A 146 9.59 8.57 -3.63
C ILE A 146 8.41 8.34 -4.57
N GLY A 147 8.11 7.10 -4.88
CA GLY A 147 7.00 6.88 -5.77
C GLY A 147 6.43 5.47 -5.78
N THR A 148 5.36 5.32 -6.54
CA THR A 148 4.65 4.07 -6.68
C THR A 148 5.22 3.22 -7.83
N ARG A 149 4.51 2.19 -8.23
CA ARG A 149 4.92 1.22 -9.25
C ARG A 149 5.57 1.82 -10.51
N LEU A 150 5.01 2.90 -11.07
CA LEU A 150 5.51 3.52 -12.30
C LEU A 150 6.85 4.23 -12.11
N SER A 151 7.17 4.63 -10.90
CA SER A 151 8.41 5.36 -10.60
C SER A 151 9.67 4.52 -10.79
N VAL A 152 9.52 3.20 -10.96
CA VAL A 152 10.65 2.34 -11.35
C VAL A 152 11.28 2.74 -12.68
N PHE A 153 10.58 3.49 -13.53
CA PHE A 153 11.06 4.00 -14.82
C PHE A 153 11.63 5.42 -14.76
N THR A 154 11.54 6.11 -13.63
CA THR A 154 12.05 7.49 -13.49
C THR A 154 13.56 7.50 -13.71
N PRO A 155 14.08 8.29 -14.66
CA PRO A 155 15.52 8.37 -14.92
C PRO A 155 16.24 9.04 -13.75
N LEU A 156 17.36 8.45 -13.34
CA LEU A 156 18.20 8.93 -12.26
C LEU A 156 19.67 8.78 -12.68
N PRO A 157 20.30 9.82 -13.23
CA PRO A 157 21.65 9.72 -13.77
C PRO A 157 22.72 9.44 -12.70
N ARG A 158 22.45 9.79 -11.45
CA ARG A 158 23.35 9.58 -10.30
C ARG A 158 22.78 8.57 -9.30
N LEU A 159 22.03 7.56 -9.80
CA LEU A 159 21.41 6.54 -8.95
C LEU A 159 22.47 5.82 -8.12
N GLY A 160 22.36 5.85 -6.79
CA GLY A 160 23.23 5.17 -5.83
C GLY A 160 22.52 4.10 -4.99
N LEU A 161 21.20 4.20 -4.83
CA LEU A 161 20.43 3.27 -4.01
C LEU A 161 19.01 3.11 -4.53
N ILE A 162 18.50 1.90 -4.46
CA ILE A 162 17.05 1.64 -4.61
C ILE A 162 16.52 1.02 -3.33
N VAL A 163 15.41 1.55 -2.82
CA VAL A 163 14.65 0.97 -1.72
C VAL A 163 13.27 0.57 -2.23
N VAL A 164 12.83 -0.64 -1.93
CA VAL A 164 11.46 -1.11 -2.20
C VAL A 164 10.84 -1.48 -0.86
N ASP A 165 10.03 -0.61 -0.32
CA ASP A 165 9.34 -0.87 0.94
C ASP A 165 8.08 -1.70 0.71
N GLU A 166 7.74 -2.59 1.66
CA GLU A 166 6.64 -3.56 1.53
C GLU A 166 6.69 -4.33 0.19
N GLU A 167 7.87 -4.89 -0.14
CA GLU A 167 8.19 -5.52 -1.43
C GLU A 167 7.19 -6.60 -1.87
N HIS A 168 6.47 -7.19 -0.90
CA HIS A 168 5.47 -8.23 -1.10
C HIS A 168 4.13 -7.68 -1.63
N ASP A 169 3.93 -6.35 -1.66
CA ASP A 169 2.64 -5.78 -1.99
C ASP A 169 2.27 -6.02 -3.47
N GLY A 170 1.05 -6.55 -3.68
CA GLY A 170 0.53 -6.85 -5.00
C GLY A 170 0.33 -5.63 -5.92
N SER A 171 0.36 -4.39 -5.38
CA SER A 171 0.26 -3.16 -6.18
C SER A 171 1.48 -2.92 -7.06
N PHE A 172 2.63 -3.54 -6.74
CA PHE A 172 3.81 -3.50 -7.60
C PHE A 172 3.66 -4.29 -8.89
N LYS A 173 2.64 -5.17 -9.00
CA LYS A 173 2.34 -5.90 -10.22
C LYS A 173 1.41 -5.10 -11.14
N GLN A 174 1.87 -4.78 -12.36
CA GLN A 174 1.02 -4.21 -13.41
C GLN A 174 0.09 -5.30 -13.95
N GLN A 175 -1.21 -5.04 -13.92
CA GLN A 175 -2.24 -5.99 -14.34
C GLN A 175 -2.62 -5.83 -15.82
N ASP A 176 -2.60 -4.59 -16.32
CA ASP A 176 -3.04 -4.23 -17.66
C ASP A 176 -1.87 -3.81 -18.53
N GLY A 177 -1.98 -3.99 -19.85
CA GLY A 177 -0.96 -3.63 -20.82
C GLY A 177 0.34 -4.41 -20.64
N LEU A 178 1.46 -3.72 -20.57
CA LEU A 178 2.77 -4.33 -20.29
C LEU A 178 2.82 -4.84 -18.85
N ARG A 179 2.71 -6.15 -18.69
CA ARG A 179 2.67 -6.81 -17.37
C ARG A 179 4.06 -7.00 -16.79
N TYR A 180 4.50 -6.07 -15.96
CA TYR A 180 5.76 -6.14 -15.22
C TYR A 180 5.52 -6.15 -13.70
N HIS A 181 6.55 -6.48 -12.95
CA HIS A 181 6.58 -6.32 -11.50
C HIS A 181 7.65 -5.28 -11.14
N ALA A 182 7.25 -4.18 -10.48
CA ALA A 182 8.17 -3.07 -10.22
C ALA A 182 9.34 -3.47 -9.31
N ARG A 183 9.12 -4.36 -8.33
CA ARG A 183 10.19 -4.93 -7.51
C ARG A 183 11.27 -5.62 -8.37
N ASP A 184 10.84 -6.48 -9.28
CA ASP A 184 11.77 -7.26 -10.10
C ASP A 184 12.52 -6.36 -11.10
N LEU A 185 11.82 -5.36 -11.66
CA LEU A 185 12.47 -4.32 -12.47
C LEU A 185 13.44 -3.46 -11.66
N ALA A 186 13.12 -3.15 -10.40
CA ALA A 186 14.02 -2.42 -9.52
C ALA A 186 15.32 -3.20 -9.27
N VAL A 187 15.24 -4.52 -9.04
CA VAL A 187 16.42 -5.39 -8.91
C VAL A 187 17.23 -5.41 -10.20
N TRP A 188 16.58 -5.56 -11.34
CA TRP A 188 17.25 -5.51 -12.64
C TRP A 188 17.93 -4.15 -12.89
N ARG A 189 17.24 -3.06 -12.55
CA ARG A 189 17.77 -1.70 -12.67
C ARG A 189 18.97 -1.46 -11.77
N ALA A 190 18.90 -1.91 -10.50
CA ALA A 190 20.02 -1.84 -9.56
C ALA A 190 21.24 -2.59 -10.10
N ARG A 191 21.02 -3.80 -10.66
CA ARG A 191 22.08 -4.58 -11.31
C ARG A 191 22.73 -3.84 -12.47
N ARG A 192 21.93 -3.22 -13.34
CA ARG A 192 22.46 -2.44 -14.46
C ARG A 192 23.23 -1.20 -14.04
N ALA A 193 22.81 -0.55 -12.97
CA ALA A 193 23.47 0.62 -12.40
C ALA A 193 24.68 0.25 -11.51
N GLY A 194 24.84 -1.02 -11.14
CA GLY A 194 25.88 -1.46 -10.21
C GLY A 194 25.70 -0.95 -8.80
N VAL A 195 24.47 -0.78 -8.32
CA VAL A 195 24.13 -0.19 -7.01
C VAL A 195 23.40 -1.16 -6.10
N ALA A 196 23.43 -0.89 -4.79
CA ALA A 196 22.68 -1.66 -3.82
C ALA A 196 21.17 -1.48 -3.97
N ILE A 197 20.42 -2.55 -3.61
CA ILE A 197 18.97 -2.50 -3.50
C ILE A 197 18.51 -3.16 -2.21
N VAL A 198 17.61 -2.48 -1.49
CA VAL A 198 17.01 -2.97 -0.24
C VAL A 198 15.53 -3.25 -0.47
N LEU A 199 15.13 -4.50 -0.25
CA LEU A 199 13.76 -4.97 -0.29
C LEU A 199 13.27 -5.11 1.15
N GLY A 200 12.39 -4.22 1.61
CA GLY A 200 11.88 -4.22 2.97
C GLY A 200 10.53 -4.87 3.09
N SER A 201 10.34 -5.72 4.09
CA SER A 201 9.05 -6.35 4.38
C SER A 201 8.96 -6.91 5.78
N ALA A 202 7.74 -6.91 6.35
CA ALA A 202 7.43 -7.71 7.54
C ALA A 202 7.00 -9.14 7.16
N THR A 203 6.44 -9.30 5.97
CA THR A 203 5.92 -10.56 5.41
C THR A 203 6.46 -10.76 4.00
N PRO A 204 7.76 -11.12 3.85
CA PRO A 204 8.40 -11.20 2.54
C PRO A 204 7.66 -12.12 1.57
N SER A 205 7.69 -11.76 0.28
CA SER A 205 7.14 -12.60 -0.78
C SER A 205 7.90 -13.93 -0.90
N LEU A 206 7.21 -14.96 -1.35
CA LEU A 206 7.83 -16.29 -1.55
C LEU A 206 8.99 -16.22 -2.55
N GLU A 207 8.88 -15.38 -3.57
CA GLU A 207 9.92 -15.18 -4.58
C GLU A 207 11.18 -14.56 -3.97
N THR A 208 11.02 -13.59 -3.07
CA THR A 208 12.16 -12.96 -2.37
C THR A 208 12.80 -13.94 -1.39
N VAL A 209 11.99 -14.71 -0.64
CA VAL A 209 12.51 -15.75 0.26
C VAL A 209 13.29 -16.81 -0.53
N ALA A 210 12.76 -17.31 -1.64
CA ALA A 210 13.44 -18.28 -2.49
C ALA A 210 14.77 -17.74 -3.05
N ASN A 211 14.85 -16.44 -3.36
CA ASN A 211 16.10 -15.81 -3.78
C ASN A 211 17.12 -15.72 -2.63
N VAL A 212 16.67 -15.50 -1.39
CA VAL A 212 17.55 -15.55 -0.21
C VAL A 212 18.06 -16.97 0.01
N GLU A 213 17.19 -17.97 -0.01
CA GLU A 213 17.57 -19.40 0.18
C GLU A 213 18.53 -19.88 -0.91
N ALA A 214 18.38 -19.39 -2.13
CA ALA A 214 19.29 -19.67 -3.24
C ALA A 214 20.60 -18.87 -3.18
N GLY A 215 20.83 -18.06 -2.14
CA GLY A 215 22.04 -17.25 -1.98
C GLY A 215 22.16 -16.06 -2.95
N ARG A 216 21.10 -15.76 -3.72
CA ARG A 216 21.08 -14.62 -4.66
C ARG A 216 20.87 -13.30 -3.96
N TYR A 217 20.11 -13.29 -2.86
CA TYR A 217 19.87 -12.12 -2.01
C TYR A 217 20.45 -12.39 -0.63
N LYS A 218 20.97 -11.35 0.02
CA LYS A 218 21.35 -11.40 1.43
C LYS A 218 20.16 -11.02 2.31
N ARG A 219 20.12 -11.54 3.52
CA ARG A 219 19.04 -11.27 4.48
C ARG A 219 19.55 -10.57 5.72
N LEU A 220 18.87 -9.52 6.13
CA LEU A 220 19.00 -8.85 7.41
C LEU A 220 17.68 -8.96 8.16
N THR A 221 17.74 -9.20 9.47
CA THR A 221 16.53 -9.43 10.28
C THR A 221 16.46 -8.41 11.41
N LEU A 222 15.30 -7.76 11.53
CA LEU A 222 14.94 -6.88 12.64
C LEU A 222 13.80 -7.54 13.40
N SER A 223 14.12 -8.34 14.41
CA SER A 223 13.17 -9.15 15.16
C SER A 223 12.44 -8.35 16.25
N ARG A 224 13.09 -7.28 16.74
CA ARG A 224 12.59 -6.44 17.83
C ARG A 224 11.88 -5.18 17.29
N ARG A 225 10.84 -4.74 17.98
CA ARG A 225 10.23 -3.43 17.72
C ARG A 225 11.15 -2.32 18.19
N ALA A 226 11.16 -1.20 17.45
CA ALA A 226 11.98 -0.03 17.79
C ALA A 226 11.60 0.56 19.18
N HIS A 227 10.31 0.51 19.54
CA HIS A 227 9.82 0.90 20.85
C HIS A 227 9.64 -0.35 21.71
N GLY A 228 10.55 -0.60 22.61
CA GLY A 228 10.63 -1.83 23.42
C GLY A 228 9.42 -2.12 24.34
N ALA A 229 8.57 -1.12 24.61
CA ALA A 229 7.34 -1.27 25.39
C ALA A 229 6.13 -1.74 24.56
N ALA A 230 6.22 -1.79 23.23
CA ALA A 230 5.10 -2.13 22.37
C ALA A 230 4.83 -3.64 22.40
N ARG A 231 3.69 -4.03 22.98
CA ARG A 231 3.19 -5.42 22.99
C ARG A 231 2.41 -5.72 21.71
N LEU A 232 2.41 -6.99 21.29
CA LEU A 232 1.52 -7.46 20.24
C LEU A 232 0.05 -7.35 20.72
N PRO A 233 -0.87 -6.96 19.84
CA PRO A 233 -2.29 -6.98 20.17
C PRO A 233 -2.75 -8.41 20.46
N GLU A 234 -3.71 -8.55 21.38
CA GLU A 234 -4.41 -9.82 21.58
C GLU A 234 -5.29 -10.09 20.35
N VAL A 235 -5.14 -11.26 19.75
CA VAL A 235 -5.94 -11.68 18.58
C VAL A 235 -7.00 -12.68 19.04
N ARG A 236 -8.27 -12.36 18.80
CA ARG A 236 -9.41 -13.25 19.07
C ARG A 236 -10.08 -13.65 17.77
N LEU A 237 -10.17 -14.95 17.52
CA LEU A 237 -10.92 -15.48 16.38
C LEU A 237 -12.37 -15.73 16.81
N VAL A 238 -13.31 -15.14 16.07
CA VAL A 238 -14.75 -15.33 16.29
C VAL A 238 -15.30 -16.19 15.17
N ASP A 239 -15.75 -17.41 15.49
CA ASP A 239 -16.45 -18.27 14.53
C ASP A 239 -17.86 -17.73 14.28
N THR A 240 -18.08 -17.26 13.07
CA THR A 240 -19.37 -16.68 12.62
C THR A 240 -20.26 -17.68 11.88
N ARG A 241 -19.78 -18.91 11.67
CA ARG A 241 -20.58 -19.96 11.06
C ARG A 241 -21.74 -20.32 12.00
N ARG A 242 -22.95 -20.41 11.48
CA ARG A 242 -24.17 -20.73 12.25
C ARG A 242 -24.56 -19.73 13.35
N LYS A 243 -23.97 -18.52 13.34
CA LYS A 243 -24.37 -17.45 14.26
C LYS A 243 -25.20 -16.40 13.52
N LYS A 244 -26.24 -15.88 14.20
CA LYS A 244 -26.95 -14.70 13.70
C LYS A 244 -25.98 -13.51 13.74
N LEU A 245 -25.78 -12.87 12.61
CA LEU A 245 -25.03 -11.64 12.50
C LEU A 245 -26.02 -10.47 12.40
N ALA A 246 -25.84 -9.47 13.23
CA ALA A 246 -26.60 -8.23 13.13
C ALA A 246 -25.90 -7.35 12.09
N GLU A 247 -26.46 -7.23 10.89
CA GLU A 247 -25.90 -6.46 9.77
C GLU A 247 -24.42 -6.81 9.44
N GLY A 248 -24.05 -8.11 9.59
CA GLY A 248 -22.68 -8.59 9.36
C GLY A 248 -21.76 -8.53 10.60
N LEU A 249 -22.22 -7.95 11.69
CA LEU A 249 -21.50 -7.87 12.97
C LEU A 249 -21.91 -9.00 13.91
N SER A 250 -20.96 -9.66 14.52
CA SER A 250 -21.21 -10.65 15.56
C SER A 250 -21.36 -9.97 16.94
N GLU A 251 -22.10 -10.60 17.84
CA GLU A 251 -22.30 -10.08 19.19
C GLU A 251 -20.98 -9.74 19.92
N PRO A 252 -19.94 -10.59 19.93
CA PRO A 252 -18.67 -10.25 20.57
C PRO A 252 -17.98 -9.01 19.96
N VAL A 253 -18.19 -8.74 18.68
CA VAL A 253 -17.64 -7.52 18.04
C VAL A 253 -18.41 -6.30 18.50
N LEU A 254 -19.75 -6.37 18.60
CA LEU A 254 -20.58 -5.26 19.09
C LEU A 254 -20.26 -4.94 20.55
N GLU A 255 -20.13 -5.95 21.42
CA GLU A 255 -19.72 -5.78 22.81
C GLU A 255 -18.35 -5.11 22.93
N ALA A 256 -17.38 -5.55 22.11
CA ALA A 256 -16.04 -4.95 22.10
C ALA A 256 -16.07 -3.48 21.66
N LEU A 257 -16.87 -3.14 20.64
CA LEU A 257 -17.05 -1.76 20.18
C LEU A 257 -17.68 -0.87 21.26
N GLN A 258 -18.74 -1.36 21.93
CA GLN A 258 -19.38 -0.66 23.05
C GLN A 258 -18.42 -0.42 24.21
N ALA A 259 -17.63 -1.42 24.58
CA ALA A 259 -16.64 -1.30 25.65
C ALA A 259 -15.57 -0.26 25.34
N ARG A 260 -15.15 -0.11 24.07
CA ARG A 260 -14.19 0.91 23.64
C ARG A 260 -14.82 2.30 23.61
N LEU A 261 -16.05 2.40 23.11
CA LEU A 261 -16.80 3.65 23.10
C LEU A 261 -16.95 4.21 24.52
N ALA A 262 -17.31 3.36 25.49
CA ALA A 262 -17.42 3.74 26.91
C ALA A 262 -16.10 4.26 27.51
N ARG A 263 -14.96 3.81 26.98
CA ARG A 263 -13.61 4.27 27.40
C ARG A 263 -13.09 5.46 26.59
N LYS A 264 -13.85 5.95 25.62
CA LYS A 264 -13.43 6.99 24.66
C LYS A 264 -12.20 6.58 23.84
N GLU A 265 -12.08 5.28 23.58
CA GLU A 265 -11.04 4.70 22.75
C GLU A 265 -11.57 4.48 21.34
N MET A 266 -10.72 4.69 20.33
CA MET A 266 -11.11 4.53 18.94
C MET A 266 -11.07 3.07 18.50
N SER A 267 -12.01 2.70 17.66
CA SER A 267 -12.10 1.36 17.05
C SER A 267 -12.04 1.44 15.54
N LEU A 268 -11.43 0.44 14.89
CA LEU A 268 -11.43 0.25 13.44
C LEU A 268 -12.23 -1.01 13.09
N VAL A 269 -13.27 -0.84 12.28
CA VAL A 269 -13.97 -1.97 11.66
C VAL A 269 -13.46 -2.10 10.21
N PHE A 270 -12.65 -3.12 10.02
CA PHE A 270 -11.95 -3.38 8.77
C PHE A 270 -12.70 -4.42 7.94
N ILE A 271 -13.01 -4.05 6.69
CA ILE A 271 -13.60 -4.99 5.73
C ILE A 271 -12.51 -5.35 4.70
N ASN A 272 -12.11 -6.61 4.68
CA ASN A 272 -11.11 -7.08 3.73
C ASN A 272 -11.73 -7.27 2.32
N ARG A 273 -12.19 -6.17 1.71
CA ARG A 273 -12.80 -6.22 0.39
C ARG A 273 -12.33 -5.07 -0.50
N ARG A 274 -11.58 -5.43 -1.55
CA ARG A 274 -11.35 -4.53 -2.69
C ARG A 274 -12.56 -4.64 -3.62
N GLY A 275 -13.27 -3.52 -3.82
CA GLY A 275 -14.26 -3.35 -4.87
C GLY A 275 -15.63 -3.93 -4.54
N PHE A 276 -16.64 -3.16 -4.89
CA PHE A 276 -18.04 -3.53 -4.91
C PHE A 276 -18.29 -4.56 -6.02
N ALA A 277 -18.01 -5.82 -5.72
CA ALA A 277 -18.36 -6.91 -6.59
C ALA A 277 -19.08 -7.97 -5.76
N PRO A 278 -20.39 -7.82 -5.54
CA PRO A 278 -21.14 -8.77 -4.76
C PRO A 278 -21.14 -10.13 -5.45
N VAL A 279 -20.52 -11.12 -4.81
CA VAL A 279 -20.66 -12.54 -5.16
C VAL A 279 -21.97 -13.02 -4.54
N VAL A 280 -22.81 -13.75 -5.27
CA VAL A 280 -24.00 -14.35 -4.68
C VAL A 280 -23.62 -15.56 -3.87
N ALA A 281 -24.20 -15.68 -2.67
CA ALA A 281 -24.04 -16.84 -1.82
C ALA A 281 -25.37 -17.30 -1.24
N CYS A 282 -25.43 -18.59 -0.93
CA CYS A 282 -26.51 -19.22 -0.22
C CYS A 282 -26.22 -19.22 1.27
N SER A 283 -27.15 -18.71 2.08
CA SER A 283 -27.04 -18.72 3.53
C SER A 283 -27.22 -20.12 4.13
N ALA A 284 -27.90 -21.03 3.46
CA ALA A 284 -28.18 -22.36 3.95
C ALA A 284 -27.01 -23.35 3.79
N CYS A 285 -26.40 -23.42 2.58
CA CYS A 285 -25.34 -24.38 2.30
C CYS A 285 -23.94 -23.77 2.10
N GLY A 286 -23.84 -22.44 2.03
CA GLY A 286 -22.56 -21.77 1.79
C GLY A 286 -22.12 -21.74 0.34
N TRP A 287 -22.96 -22.18 -0.62
CA TRP A 287 -22.67 -22.06 -2.03
C TRP A 287 -22.35 -20.60 -2.42
N THR A 288 -21.43 -20.43 -3.33
CA THR A 288 -21.07 -19.10 -3.87
C THR A 288 -20.96 -19.16 -5.39
N SER A 289 -21.42 -18.11 -6.10
CA SER A 289 -21.38 -18.02 -7.55
C SER A 289 -19.94 -18.13 -8.09
N GLY A 290 -19.57 -19.35 -8.55
CA GLY A 290 -18.30 -19.65 -9.19
C GLY A 290 -18.41 -19.54 -10.70
N CYS A 291 -17.34 -19.14 -11.39
CA CYS A 291 -17.32 -19.17 -12.85
C CYS A 291 -17.16 -20.62 -13.35
N PRO A 292 -17.99 -21.08 -14.28
CA PRO A 292 -17.85 -22.45 -14.84
C PRO A 292 -16.63 -22.59 -15.75
N HIS A 293 -16.06 -21.49 -16.26
CA HIS A 293 -14.95 -21.50 -17.22
C HIS A 293 -13.57 -21.17 -16.62
N CYS A 294 -13.52 -20.69 -15.36
CA CYS A 294 -12.26 -20.40 -14.68
C CYS A 294 -12.45 -20.42 -13.16
N SER A 295 -11.35 -20.32 -12.41
CA SER A 295 -11.36 -20.35 -10.94
C SER A 295 -11.84 -19.06 -10.26
N ALA A 296 -12.29 -18.05 -11.03
CA ALA A 296 -12.79 -16.79 -10.50
C ALA A 296 -14.24 -16.91 -10.00
N LYS A 297 -14.65 -15.96 -9.13
CA LYS A 297 -16.05 -15.83 -8.73
C LYS A 297 -16.79 -14.90 -9.69
N LEU A 298 -18.07 -15.19 -9.92
CA LEU A 298 -18.96 -14.33 -10.68
C LEU A 298 -19.45 -13.18 -9.81
N VAL A 299 -19.49 -12.02 -10.40
CA VAL A 299 -19.87 -10.74 -9.77
C VAL A 299 -21.27 -10.37 -10.22
N VAL A 300 -22.12 -9.95 -9.26
CA VAL A 300 -23.46 -9.45 -9.58
C VAL A 300 -23.39 -8.04 -10.12
N HIS A 301 -23.97 -7.84 -11.28
CA HIS A 301 -24.33 -6.53 -11.84
C HIS A 301 -25.82 -6.28 -11.61
N LEU A 302 -26.15 -5.59 -10.50
CA LEU A 302 -27.54 -5.43 -10.05
C LEU A 302 -28.44 -4.74 -11.07
N MET A 303 -27.93 -3.74 -11.79
CA MET A 303 -28.69 -3.01 -12.83
C MET A 303 -29.05 -3.91 -14.02
N GLU A 304 -28.14 -4.84 -14.36
CA GLU A 304 -28.32 -5.77 -15.50
C GLU A 304 -28.93 -7.10 -15.07
N ARG A 305 -29.07 -7.35 -13.76
CA ARG A 305 -29.49 -8.63 -13.16
C ARG A 305 -28.70 -9.83 -13.67
N LYS A 306 -27.40 -9.65 -13.90
CA LYS A 306 -26.49 -10.66 -14.40
C LYS A 306 -25.33 -10.91 -13.44
N LEU A 307 -24.80 -12.12 -13.50
CA LEU A 307 -23.52 -12.51 -12.97
C LEU A 307 -22.48 -12.44 -14.09
N ARG A 308 -21.35 -11.75 -13.86
CA ARG A 308 -20.27 -11.63 -14.85
C ARG A 308 -18.93 -12.03 -14.26
N CYS A 309 -18.16 -12.79 -15.00
CA CYS A 309 -16.77 -13.09 -14.67
C CYS A 309 -15.85 -12.00 -15.22
N HIS A 310 -15.20 -11.23 -14.36
CA HIS A 310 -14.22 -10.21 -14.79
C HIS A 310 -12.86 -10.78 -15.23
N HIS A 311 -12.69 -12.13 -15.17
CA HIS A 311 -11.46 -12.78 -15.62
C HIS A 311 -11.58 -13.32 -17.06
N CYS A 312 -12.66 -14.05 -17.38
CA CYS A 312 -12.85 -14.66 -18.68
C CYS A 312 -14.01 -14.08 -19.50
N GLY A 313 -14.78 -13.13 -18.94
CA GLY A 313 -15.90 -12.49 -19.61
C GLY A 313 -17.22 -13.29 -19.60
N TRP A 314 -17.28 -14.47 -18.99
CA TRP A 314 -18.50 -15.27 -18.90
C TRP A 314 -19.62 -14.50 -18.21
N GLU A 315 -20.84 -14.61 -18.74
CA GLU A 315 -22.04 -14.01 -18.18
C GLU A 315 -23.16 -15.02 -18.05
N GLU A 316 -23.93 -14.91 -16.96
CA GLU A 316 -25.13 -15.71 -16.73
C GLU A 316 -26.15 -14.89 -15.93
N PRO A 317 -27.47 -15.22 -16.00
CA PRO A 317 -28.47 -14.58 -15.16
C PRO A 317 -28.25 -14.91 -13.68
N VAL A 318 -28.67 -14.02 -12.78
CA VAL A 318 -28.69 -14.33 -11.34
C VAL A 318 -29.71 -15.45 -11.09
N PRO A 319 -29.30 -16.58 -10.50
CA PRO A 319 -30.22 -17.68 -10.22
C PRO A 319 -31.33 -17.25 -9.25
N ARG A 320 -32.50 -17.85 -9.36
CA ARG A 320 -33.65 -17.58 -8.46
C ARG A 320 -33.56 -18.33 -7.13
N ALA A 321 -32.82 -19.42 -7.10
CA ALA A 321 -32.57 -20.27 -5.94
C ALA A 321 -31.16 -20.84 -6.03
N CYS A 322 -30.63 -21.31 -4.91
CA CYS A 322 -29.31 -21.91 -4.84
C CYS A 322 -29.20 -23.12 -5.78
N PRO A 323 -28.24 -23.17 -6.70
CA PRO A 323 -28.05 -24.32 -7.58
C PRO A 323 -27.70 -25.62 -6.85
N ASP A 324 -27.09 -25.53 -5.66
CA ASP A 324 -26.64 -26.69 -4.87
C ASP A 324 -27.73 -27.27 -3.98
N CYS A 325 -28.50 -26.42 -3.28
CA CYS A 325 -29.48 -26.91 -2.28
C CYS A 325 -30.93 -26.48 -2.52
N GLY A 326 -31.19 -25.67 -3.57
CA GLY A 326 -32.54 -25.23 -3.91
C GLY A 326 -33.10 -24.11 -3.03
N ASP A 327 -32.36 -23.63 -2.03
CA ASP A 327 -32.81 -22.58 -1.13
C ASP A 327 -32.98 -21.25 -1.88
N PRO A 328 -34.15 -20.58 -1.79
CA PRO A 328 -34.38 -19.30 -2.45
C PRO A 328 -33.65 -18.13 -1.77
N ASP A 329 -33.14 -18.29 -0.54
CA ASP A 329 -32.43 -17.25 0.19
C ASP A 329 -30.98 -17.13 -0.25
N ILE A 330 -30.79 -16.77 -1.53
CA ILE A 330 -29.49 -16.40 -2.08
C ILE A 330 -29.36 -14.87 -2.05
N LYS A 331 -28.24 -14.40 -1.50
CA LYS A 331 -27.99 -12.96 -1.32
C LYS A 331 -26.62 -12.57 -1.86
N PRO A 332 -26.47 -11.34 -2.37
CA PRO A 332 -25.14 -10.82 -2.64
C PRO A 332 -24.31 -10.83 -1.35
N LEU A 333 -23.24 -11.60 -1.34
CA LEU A 333 -22.24 -11.56 -0.28
C LEU A 333 -21.40 -10.30 -0.45
N GLY A 334 -21.62 -9.34 0.41
CA GLY A 334 -20.81 -8.14 0.50
C GLY A 334 -21.62 -6.95 0.93
N GLU A 335 -21.59 -6.73 2.20
CA GLU A 335 -22.02 -5.46 2.75
C GLU A 335 -20.95 -4.44 2.43
N GLY A 336 -21.33 -3.37 1.70
CA GLY A 336 -20.43 -2.25 1.43
C GLY A 336 -20.14 -1.50 2.74
N THR A 337 -19.01 -0.80 2.76
CA THR A 337 -18.64 0.11 3.87
C THR A 337 -19.78 1.04 4.28
N GLN A 338 -20.57 1.49 3.31
CA GLN A 338 -21.72 2.37 3.52
C GLN A 338 -22.85 1.68 4.33
N ARG A 339 -23.17 0.42 4.03
CA ARG A 339 -24.19 -0.32 4.79
C ARG A 339 -23.74 -0.58 6.21
N LEU A 340 -22.45 -0.91 6.40
CA LEU A 340 -21.88 -1.12 7.72
C LEU A 340 -21.85 0.19 8.53
N GLU A 341 -21.48 1.31 7.92
CA GLU A 341 -21.57 2.64 8.53
C GLU A 341 -23.00 2.91 9.05
N SER A 342 -24.00 2.77 8.17
CA SER A 342 -25.41 2.96 8.53
C SER A 342 -25.88 2.00 9.62
N ALA A 343 -25.40 0.76 9.60
CA ALA A 343 -25.71 -0.23 10.63
C ALA A 343 -25.12 0.16 11.99
N LEU A 344 -23.85 0.56 12.02
CA LEU A 344 -23.18 1.00 13.25
C LEU A 344 -23.84 2.26 13.83
N GLN A 345 -24.20 3.23 13.00
CA GLN A 345 -24.93 4.43 13.43
C GLN A 345 -26.29 4.12 14.07
N ARG A 346 -27.00 3.07 13.57
CA ARG A 346 -28.28 2.63 14.18
C ARG A 346 -28.07 1.87 15.49
N MET A 347 -27.05 1.00 15.57
CA MET A 347 -26.78 0.15 16.74
C MET A 347 -26.05 0.89 17.85
N LEU A 348 -25.27 1.89 17.51
CA LEU A 348 -24.45 2.70 18.42
C LEU A 348 -24.70 4.18 18.12
N PRO A 349 -25.89 4.73 18.46
CA PRO A 349 -26.28 6.08 18.07
C PRO A 349 -25.38 7.18 18.67
N ASP A 350 -24.73 6.91 19.78
CA ASP A 350 -23.80 7.83 20.44
C ASP A 350 -22.39 7.83 19.82
N ALA A 351 -22.11 6.87 18.92
CA ALA A 351 -20.79 6.75 18.30
C ALA A 351 -20.66 7.64 17.05
N ARG A 352 -19.57 8.38 16.95
CA ARG A 352 -19.19 9.14 15.78
C ARG A 352 -18.48 8.21 14.80
N VAL A 353 -19.22 7.70 13.82
CA VAL A 353 -18.73 6.76 12.81
C VAL A 353 -18.22 7.52 11.59
N LEU A 354 -16.98 7.26 11.17
CA LEU A 354 -16.39 7.81 9.96
C LEU A 354 -16.01 6.70 8.99
N ARG A 355 -16.55 6.77 7.77
CA ARG A 355 -16.23 5.85 6.69
C ARG A 355 -15.08 6.36 5.85
N ILE A 356 -14.11 5.49 5.56
CA ILE A 356 -12.97 5.77 4.72
C ILE A 356 -12.87 4.68 3.64
N ASP A 357 -13.20 5.06 2.41
CA ASP A 357 -13.07 4.23 1.23
C ASP A 357 -12.68 5.09 0.02
N ARG A 358 -12.58 4.46 -1.15
CA ARG A 358 -12.14 5.13 -2.37
C ARG A 358 -13.06 6.28 -2.78
N ASP A 359 -14.37 6.16 -2.49
CA ASP A 359 -15.35 7.17 -2.87
C ASP A 359 -15.26 8.40 -1.97
N THR A 360 -15.02 8.19 -0.66
CA THR A 360 -14.87 9.26 0.33
C THR A 360 -13.52 9.97 0.25
N THR A 361 -12.49 9.32 -0.30
CA THR A 361 -11.12 9.84 -0.37
C THR A 361 -10.68 10.31 -1.76
N SER A 362 -11.60 10.42 -2.72
CA SER A 362 -11.29 10.80 -4.10
C SER A 362 -10.93 12.28 -4.30
N ARG A 363 -11.25 13.16 -3.35
CA ARG A 363 -10.94 14.60 -3.40
C ARG A 363 -9.51 14.84 -2.88
N LYS A 364 -8.82 15.84 -3.44
CA LYS A 364 -7.41 16.17 -3.13
C LYS A 364 -7.15 16.37 -1.62
N ASP A 365 -8.10 16.97 -0.89
CA ASP A 365 -7.95 17.33 0.52
C ASP A 365 -8.69 16.38 1.48
N ALA A 366 -9.28 15.30 0.96
CA ALA A 366 -10.12 14.40 1.76
C ALA A 366 -9.32 13.67 2.85
N TRP A 367 -8.07 13.31 2.58
CA TRP A 367 -7.20 12.67 3.55
C TRP A 367 -6.78 13.61 4.69
N ASP A 368 -6.52 14.88 4.40
CA ASP A 368 -6.16 15.88 5.40
C ASP A 368 -7.34 16.15 6.35
N GLU A 369 -8.56 16.15 5.82
CA GLU A 369 -9.78 16.25 6.62
C GLU A 369 -9.98 15.03 7.52
N VAL A 370 -9.82 13.81 6.99
CA VAL A 370 -9.88 12.56 7.76
C VAL A 370 -8.85 12.59 8.88
N TYR A 371 -7.62 12.95 8.54
CA TYR A 371 -6.52 13.00 9.48
C TYR A 371 -6.80 13.98 10.64
N ARG A 372 -7.25 15.19 10.30
CA ARG A 372 -7.62 16.21 11.28
C ARG A 372 -8.74 15.73 12.23
N LYS A 373 -9.81 15.11 11.68
CA LYS A 373 -10.92 14.58 12.49
C LYS A 373 -10.48 13.48 13.44
N VAL A 374 -9.65 12.56 12.96
CA VAL A 374 -9.15 11.44 13.76
C VAL A 374 -8.23 11.93 14.88
N HIS A 375 -7.25 12.78 14.56
CA HIS A 375 -6.33 13.32 15.56
C HIS A 375 -6.99 14.36 16.48
N GLY A 376 -8.05 15.04 16.02
CA GLY A 376 -8.88 15.93 16.83
C GLY A 376 -9.81 15.20 17.80
N GLY A 377 -9.81 13.85 17.79
CA GLY A 377 -10.67 13.06 18.66
C GLY A 377 -12.17 13.17 18.32
N GLU A 378 -12.49 13.48 17.05
CA GLU A 378 -13.86 13.62 16.56
C GLU A 378 -14.46 12.30 16.05
N VAL A 379 -13.73 11.20 16.11
CA VAL A 379 -14.11 9.90 15.57
C VAL A 379 -13.94 8.82 16.62
N ASP A 380 -14.99 8.00 16.81
CA ASP A 380 -14.98 6.87 17.74
C ASP A 380 -14.82 5.54 16.99
N ILE A 381 -15.45 5.42 15.81
CA ILE A 381 -15.37 4.21 15.00
C ILE A 381 -15.00 4.57 13.56
N LEU A 382 -13.86 4.04 13.11
CA LEU A 382 -13.47 4.06 11.69
C LEU A 382 -14.04 2.82 10.99
N VAL A 383 -14.62 3.01 9.83
CA VAL A 383 -15.05 1.91 8.94
C VAL A 383 -14.28 2.01 7.65
N GLY A 384 -13.59 0.95 7.25
CA GLY A 384 -12.86 1.03 6.01
C GLY A 384 -12.29 -0.28 5.48
N THR A 385 -11.58 -0.15 4.36
CA THR A 385 -10.96 -1.25 3.64
C THR A 385 -9.43 -1.18 3.75
N GLN A 386 -8.72 -1.88 2.88
CA GLN A 386 -7.26 -1.95 2.86
C GLN A 386 -6.53 -0.58 2.87
N MET A 387 -7.22 0.51 2.52
CA MET A 387 -6.65 1.86 2.60
C MET A 387 -6.29 2.28 4.04
N LEU A 388 -6.95 1.69 5.05
CA LEU A 388 -6.68 1.95 6.48
C LEU A 388 -5.70 0.95 7.11
N ALA A 389 -5.35 -0.12 6.39
CA ALA A 389 -4.55 -1.20 6.96
C ALA A 389 -3.06 -0.86 7.10
N LYS A 390 -2.59 0.17 6.39
CA LYS A 390 -1.15 0.49 6.30
C LYS A 390 -0.91 2.00 6.30
N GLY A 391 0.23 2.41 6.87
CA GLY A 391 0.76 3.77 6.74
C GLY A 391 0.10 4.84 7.61
N HIS A 392 -0.79 4.47 8.52
CA HIS A 392 -1.47 5.41 9.42
C HIS A 392 -1.13 5.09 10.88
N ASP A 393 -0.83 6.13 11.64
CA ASP A 393 -0.66 6.04 13.10
C ASP A 393 -1.85 6.71 13.78
N PHE A 394 -2.69 5.88 14.40
CA PHE A 394 -3.86 6.33 15.14
C PHE A 394 -3.65 6.07 16.63
N GLY A 395 -3.11 7.05 17.34
CA GLY A 395 -2.67 6.91 18.73
C GLY A 395 -3.73 6.41 19.73
N THR A 396 -5.02 6.63 19.45
CA THR A 396 -6.15 6.21 20.30
C THR A 396 -6.80 4.89 19.85
N LEU A 397 -6.31 4.27 18.76
CA LEU A 397 -6.86 3.03 18.24
C LEU A 397 -6.49 1.84 19.12
N SER A 398 -7.49 1.25 19.79
CA SER A 398 -7.30 0.13 20.73
C SER A 398 -7.99 -1.17 20.29
N LEU A 399 -8.87 -1.11 19.27
CA LEU A 399 -9.57 -2.27 18.73
C LEU A 399 -9.56 -2.26 17.19
N VAL A 400 -9.21 -3.41 16.61
CA VAL A 400 -9.40 -3.66 15.17
C VAL A 400 -10.29 -4.90 15.00
N ALA A 401 -11.47 -4.71 14.44
CA ALA A 401 -12.38 -5.79 14.10
C ALA A 401 -12.32 -6.08 12.60
N ALA A 402 -11.69 -7.18 12.19
CA ALA A 402 -11.62 -7.59 10.80
C ALA A 402 -12.82 -8.47 10.43
N LEU A 403 -13.69 -7.98 9.55
CA LEU A 403 -14.87 -8.68 9.09
C LEU A 403 -14.60 -9.48 7.82
N GLY A 404 -15.05 -10.74 7.78
CA GLY A 404 -14.91 -11.64 6.64
C GLY A 404 -13.47 -11.92 6.19
N PRO A 405 -12.51 -12.19 7.09
CA PRO A 405 -11.11 -12.43 6.73
C PRO A 405 -10.95 -13.63 5.78
N THR A 406 -11.81 -14.65 5.91
CA THR A 406 -11.83 -15.83 5.05
C THR A 406 -12.17 -15.53 3.58
N ALA A 407 -12.86 -14.43 3.28
CA ALA A 407 -13.13 -14.05 1.90
C ALA A 407 -11.86 -13.70 1.10
N ALA A 408 -10.78 -13.30 1.76
CA ALA A 408 -9.48 -13.05 1.14
C ALA A 408 -8.74 -14.36 0.77
N CYS A 409 -8.95 -15.42 1.55
CA CYS A 409 -8.32 -16.73 1.33
C CYS A 409 -8.98 -17.54 0.19
N ILE A 410 -10.14 -17.10 -0.30
CA ILE A 410 -10.89 -17.80 -1.37
C ILE A 410 -10.42 -17.39 -2.78
N ARG A 411 -9.55 -16.39 -2.93
CA ARG A 411 -9.00 -16.00 -4.24
C ARG A 411 -7.78 -16.86 -4.59
N PRO A 412 -7.85 -17.69 -5.65
CA PRO A 412 -6.71 -18.48 -6.08
C PRO A 412 -5.77 -17.62 -6.94
N THR A 413 -4.96 -16.79 -6.32
CA THR A 413 -3.78 -16.25 -6.97
C THR A 413 -2.59 -16.55 -6.07
N SER A 414 -1.49 -16.99 -6.65
CA SER A 414 -0.24 -17.32 -5.94
C SER A 414 0.24 -16.19 -5.00
N ALA A 415 -0.12 -14.95 -5.31
CA ALA A 415 0.19 -13.78 -4.50
C ALA A 415 -0.61 -13.68 -3.17
N HIS A 416 -1.71 -14.44 -3.00
CA HIS A 416 -2.54 -14.37 -1.78
C HIS A 416 -2.25 -15.46 -0.74
N ARG A 417 -1.46 -16.48 -1.10
CA ARG A 417 -1.08 -17.52 -0.12
C ARG A 417 -0.09 -17.02 0.93
N SER A 418 0.74 -16.04 0.59
CA SER A 418 1.71 -15.43 1.53
C SER A 418 1.09 -14.49 2.58
N GLY A 419 -0.13 -14.01 2.36
CA GLY A 419 -0.84 -13.13 3.31
C GLY A 419 -1.73 -13.85 4.32
N CYS A 420 -1.88 -15.17 4.25
CA CYS A 420 -2.73 -16.00 5.12
C CYS A 420 -1.91 -16.95 5.99
N SER A 421 -0.68 -16.61 6.38
CA SER A 421 0.00 -17.35 7.45
C SER A 421 -0.72 -17.09 8.77
N PRO A 422 -1.13 -18.13 9.50
CA PRO A 422 -1.55 -17.98 10.88
C PRO A 422 -0.30 -17.64 11.69
N SER A 423 -0.21 -16.43 12.17
CA SER A 423 0.69 -16.03 13.25
C SER A 423 -0.12 -15.89 14.53
#